data_f3c8e5bac46b7903f777b9b9e050cda7
#
_entry.id   f3c8e5bac46b7903f777b9b9e050cda7
#
_cell.length_a   1.000
_cell.length_b   1.000
_cell.length_c   1.000
_cell.angle_alpha   90.00
_cell.angle_beta   90.00
_cell.angle_gamma   90.00
#
_symmetry.space_group_name_H-M   'P 1'
#
loop_
_entity.id
_entity.type
_entity.pdbx_description
1 polymer ?
#
loop_
_entity_poly.entity_id
_entity_poly.type
_entity_poly.pdbx_seq_one_letter_code
_entity_poly.pdbx_strand_id
1 'polypeptide(L)'
;MKEANCETCSDIYLQIRKDQRFCSGPCRNSYNNSKYSAQLKPYKKLIDNCRKTESDIEKVLSKGDRYFNSYELLQSNIDLNNALKIYINCNNEISHAYFGKYGIALEANGYKIYRL
;
A
#
# COMPACT_ATOMS: atom_id res chain seq x y z
N MET A 1 -28.80 18.75 -29.23
CA MET A 1 -27.58 18.02 -28.87
C MET A 1 -26.41 18.67 -29.57
N LYS A 2 -25.31 18.83 -28.87
CA LYS A 2 -24.07 19.35 -29.43
C LYS A 2 -23.12 18.22 -29.73
N GLU A 3 -22.27 18.40 -30.75
CA GLU A 3 -21.11 17.55 -30.93
C GLU A 3 -20.02 17.95 -29.97
N ALA A 4 -19.35 16.96 -29.37
CA ALA A 4 -18.23 17.16 -28.45
C ALA A 4 -17.17 16.11 -28.73
N ASN A 5 -15.93 16.40 -28.27
CA ASN A 5 -14.84 15.44 -28.36
C ASN A 5 -14.70 14.69 -27.04
N CYS A 6 -14.58 13.35 -27.10
CA CYS A 6 -14.35 12.52 -25.95
C CYS A 6 -12.96 12.83 -25.34
N GLU A 7 -12.90 13.04 -24.04
CA GLU A 7 -11.62 13.33 -23.36
C GLU A 7 -10.66 12.13 -23.32
N THR A 8 -11.14 10.93 -23.57
CA THR A 8 -10.31 9.71 -23.59
C THR A 8 -9.86 9.33 -25.00
N CYS A 9 -10.81 9.13 -25.92
CA CYS A 9 -10.50 8.64 -27.27
C CYS A 9 -10.44 9.73 -28.34
N SER A 10 -10.80 10.95 -27.99
CA SER A 10 -10.86 12.11 -28.89
C SER A 10 -11.88 12.02 -30.02
N ASP A 11 -12.69 10.99 -30.05
CA ASP A 11 -13.75 10.84 -31.06
C ASP A 11 -14.87 11.85 -30.82
N ILE A 12 -15.49 12.29 -31.90
CA ILE A 12 -16.65 13.17 -31.85
C ILE A 12 -17.87 12.35 -31.47
N TYR A 13 -18.63 12.82 -30.49
CA TYR A 13 -19.88 12.20 -30.06
C TYR A 13 -20.99 13.25 -29.87
N LEU A 14 -22.23 12.81 -29.88
CA LEU A 14 -23.37 13.68 -29.56
C LEU A 14 -23.57 13.77 -28.07
N GLN A 15 -23.37 14.95 -27.51
CA GLN A 15 -23.51 15.21 -26.10
C GLN A 15 -24.99 15.21 -25.70
N ILE A 16 -25.36 14.27 -24.82
CA ILE A 16 -26.71 14.15 -24.29
C ILE A 16 -26.94 15.12 -23.13
N ARG A 17 -25.94 15.32 -22.28
CA ARG A 17 -25.98 16.25 -21.16
C ARG A 17 -24.86 17.27 -21.30
N LYS A 18 -25.09 18.47 -20.76
CA LYS A 18 -24.10 19.57 -20.84
C LYS A 18 -22.77 19.23 -20.17
N ASP A 19 -22.80 18.39 -19.14
CA ASP A 19 -21.61 17.99 -18.36
C ASP A 19 -20.97 16.71 -18.85
N GLN A 20 -21.49 16.12 -19.93
CA GLN A 20 -20.95 14.89 -20.49
C GLN A 20 -19.58 15.16 -21.14
N ARG A 21 -18.55 14.42 -20.71
CA ARG A 21 -17.17 14.57 -21.14
C ARG A 21 -16.68 13.40 -21.99
N PHE A 22 -17.41 12.29 -22.00
CA PHE A 22 -16.99 11.03 -22.62
C PHE A 22 -18.08 10.50 -23.53
N CYS A 23 -17.65 9.83 -24.61
CA CYS A 23 -18.57 9.21 -25.57
C CYS A 23 -19.28 7.98 -25.00
N SER A 24 -18.73 7.33 -24.01
CA SER A 24 -19.25 6.07 -23.48
C SER A 24 -18.78 5.84 -22.02
N GLY A 25 -19.40 4.87 -21.36
CA GLY A 25 -18.98 4.39 -20.03
C GLY A 25 -17.56 3.85 -19.99
N PRO A 26 -17.14 3.00 -20.97
CA PRO A 26 -15.76 2.51 -21.03
C PRO A 26 -14.70 3.62 -21.09
N CYS A 27 -14.91 4.67 -21.88
CA CYS A 27 -13.99 5.81 -21.95
C CYS A 27 -13.91 6.57 -20.62
N ARG A 28 -15.05 6.77 -19.96
CA ARG A 28 -15.09 7.40 -18.63
C ARG A 28 -14.32 6.57 -17.60
N ASN A 29 -14.52 5.26 -17.59
CA ASN A 29 -13.85 4.35 -16.66
C ASN A 29 -12.33 4.33 -16.92
N SER A 30 -11.91 4.31 -18.17
CA SER A 30 -10.49 4.36 -18.54
C SER A 30 -9.83 5.65 -18.05
N TYR A 31 -10.47 6.79 -18.22
CA TYR A 31 -9.98 8.08 -17.73
C TYR A 31 -9.85 8.08 -16.20
N ASN A 32 -10.90 7.65 -15.49
CA ASN A 32 -10.90 7.61 -14.03
C ASN A 32 -9.84 6.65 -13.49
N ASN A 33 -9.66 5.49 -14.09
CA ASN A 33 -8.65 4.51 -13.70
C ASN A 33 -7.23 5.06 -13.89
N SER A 34 -6.97 5.74 -15.02
CA SER A 34 -5.66 6.37 -15.27
C SER A 34 -5.37 7.48 -14.26
N LYS A 35 -6.37 8.31 -13.94
CA LYS A 35 -6.25 9.38 -12.94
C LYS A 35 -5.98 8.79 -11.55
N TYR A 36 -6.70 7.75 -11.17
CA TYR A 36 -6.53 7.08 -9.89
C TYR A 36 -5.15 6.44 -9.78
N SER A 37 -4.68 5.74 -10.81
CA SER A 37 -3.34 5.16 -10.85
C SER A 37 -2.25 6.22 -10.72
N ALA A 38 -2.40 7.37 -11.37
CA ALA A 38 -1.47 8.48 -11.27
C ALA A 38 -1.40 9.05 -9.84
N GLN A 39 -2.53 9.12 -9.14
CA GLN A 39 -2.59 9.57 -7.75
C GLN A 39 -1.91 8.59 -6.79
N LEU A 40 -1.98 7.28 -7.04
CA LEU A 40 -1.38 6.25 -6.21
C LEU A 40 0.11 6.02 -6.50
N LYS A 41 0.60 6.46 -7.65
CA LYS A 41 1.98 6.22 -8.07
C LYS A 41 3.04 6.60 -7.02
N PRO A 42 2.93 7.73 -6.29
CA PRO A 42 3.90 8.08 -5.25
C PRO A 42 3.95 7.09 -4.08
N TYR A 43 2.85 6.36 -3.84
CA TYR A 43 2.71 5.43 -2.71
C TYR A 43 2.97 3.98 -3.10
N LYS A 44 3.07 3.68 -4.39
CA LYS A 44 3.21 2.30 -4.88
C LYS A 44 4.43 1.61 -4.30
N LYS A 45 5.57 2.28 -4.28
CA LYS A 45 6.80 1.72 -3.73
C LYS A 45 6.66 1.37 -2.25
N LEU A 46 6.02 2.23 -1.47
CA LEU A 46 5.77 2.01 -0.05
C LEU A 46 4.88 0.78 0.16
N ILE A 47 3.81 0.66 -0.61
CA ILE A 47 2.88 -0.48 -0.55
C ILE A 47 3.58 -1.77 -0.95
N ASP A 48 4.37 -1.76 -2.03
CA ASP A 48 5.12 -2.92 -2.50
C ASP A 48 6.14 -3.39 -1.47
N ASN A 49 6.87 -2.47 -0.84
CA ASN A 49 7.82 -2.77 0.22
C ASN A 49 7.13 -3.39 1.44
N CYS A 50 5.96 -2.86 1.82
CA CYS A 50 5.17 -3.41 2.92
C CYS A 50 4.71 -4.84 2.63
N ARG A 51 4.18 -5.11 1.43
CA ARG A 51 3.73 -6.44 1.01
C ARG A 51 4.87 -7.45 0.99
N LYS A 52 6.04 -7.04 0.51
CA LYS A 52 7.24 -7.86 0.51
C LYS A 52 7.65 -8.25 1.93
N THR A 53 7.64 -7.29 2.84
CA THR A 53 7.96 -7.53 4.25
C THR A 53 6.92 -8.43 4.91
N GLU A 54 5.63 -8.29 4.61
CA GLU A 54 4.59 -9.21 5.08
C GLU A 54 4.87 -10.66 4.66
N SER A 55 5.32 -10.88 3.43
CA SER A 55 5.71 -12.20 2.95
C SER A 55 6.88 -12.77 3.74
N ASP A 56 7.88 -11.95 4.05
CA ASP A 56 9.03 -12.35 4.86
C ASP A 56 8.62 -12.67 6.32
N ILE A 57 7.67 -11.91 6.87
CA ILE A 57 7.10 -12.17 8.20
C ILE A 57 6.39 -13.53 8.23
N GLU A 58 5.60 -13.86 7.20
CA GLU A 58 4.93 -15.15 7.10
C GLU A 58 5.91 -16.31 7.09
N LYS A 59 7.02 -16.17 6.39
CA LYS A 59 8.09 -17.18 6.37
C LYS A 59 8.70 -17.40 7.76
N VAL A 60 8.91 -16.34 8.50
CA VAL A 60 9.46 -16.40 9.87
C VAL A 60 8.46 -17.05 10.82
N LEU A 61 7.19 -16.69 10.74
CA LEU A 61 6.13 -17.27 11.58
C LEU A 61 5.91 -18.74 11.31
N SER A 62 6.17 -19.21 10.08
CA SER A 62 6.07 -20.65 9.76
C SER A 62 7.08 -21.49 10.54
N LYS A 63 8.15 -20.88 11.04
CA LYS A 63 9.19 -21.55 11.85
C LYS A 63 8.88 -21.53 13.35
N GLY A 64 7.79 -20.90 13.78
CA GLY A 64 7.33 -20.83 15.17
C GLY A 64 7.19 -19.42 15.72
N ASP A 65 6.31 -19.25 16.72
CA ASP A 65 6.15 -18.01 17.45
C ASP A 65 7.23 -17.90 18.52
N ARG A 66 8.07 -16.87 18.44
CA ARG A 66 9.08 -16.57 19.43
C ARG A 66 9.44 -15.08 19.40
N TYR A 67 10.25 -14.65 20.36
CA TYR A 67 10.81 -13.32 20.33
C TYR A 67 12.01 -13.28 19.38
N PHE A 68 12.17 -12.15 18.71
CA PHE A 68 13.26 -11.90 17.76
C PHE A 68 14.05 -10.68 18.22
N ASN A 69 15.37 -10.70 18.06
CA ASN A 69 16.18 -9.49 18.26
C ASN A 69 16.29 -8.73 16.91
N SER A 70 16.82 -7.51 16.98
CA SER A 70 16.97 -6.66 15.78
C SER A 70 17.79 -7.34 14.67
N TYR A 71 18.80 -8.08 15.04
CA TYR A 71 19.68 -8.78 14.11
C TYR A 71 18.94 -9.91 13.38
N GLU A 72 18.12 -10.68 14.11
CA GLU A 72 17.32 -11.75 13.51
C GLU A 72 16.29 -11.21 12.52
N LEU A 73 15.66 -10.09 12.86
CA LEU A 73 14.71 -9.42 11.94
C LEU A 73 15.42 -8.95 10.69
N LEU A 74 16.60 -8.37 10.83
CA LEU A 74 17.39 -7.90 9.69
C LEU A 74 17.82 -9.05 8.79
N GLN A 75 18.26 -10.16 9.35
CA GLN A 75 18.62 -11.37 8.58
C GLN A 75 17.44 -11.97 7.83
N SER A 76 16.25 -11.82 8.36
CA SER A 76 15.00 -12.29 7.73
C SER A 76 14.44 -11.29 6.72
N ASN A 77 15.17 -10.22 6.41
CA ASN A 77 14.74 -9.13 5.53
C ASN A 77 13.51 -8.37 6.03
N ILE A 78 13.26 -8.39 7.33
CA ILE A 78 12.17 -7.64 7.96
C ILE A 78 12.71 -6.28 8.38
N ASP A 79 12.40 -5.26 7.60
CA ASP A 79 12.74 -3.87 7.92
C ASP A 79 11.50 -3.19 8.51
N LEU A 80 11.57 -2.78 9.77
CA LEU A 80 10.48 -2.10 10.46
C LEU A 80 10.12 -0.77 9.81
N ASN A 81 11.06 -0.14 9.10
CA ASN A 81 10.81 1.09 8.37
C ASN A 81 9.90 0.92 7.15
N ASN A 82 9.69 -0.31 6.69
CA ASN A 82 8.75 -0.62 5.61
C ASN A 82 7.31 -0.75 6.11
N ALA A 83 7.05 -0.57 7.40
CA ALA A 83 5.71 -0.60 7.96
C ALA A 83 4.87 0.58 7.49
N LEU A 84 3.56 0.39 7.41
CA LEU A 84 2.62 1.46 7.07
C LEU A 84 2.45 2.46 8.21
N LYS A 85 2.66 2.03 9.45
CA LYS A 85 2.56 2.87 10.64
C LYS A 85 3.63 2.46 11.65
N ILE A 86 4.35 3.43 12.18
CA ILE A 86 5.44 3.22 13.14
C ILE A 86 5.22 4.10 14.36
N TYR A 87 5.38 3.54 15.54
CA TYR A 87 5.43 4.28 16.80
C TYR A 87 6.84 4.19 17.40
N ILE A 88 7.34 5.31 17.88
CA ILE A 88 8.67 5.43 18.46
C ILE A 88 8.51 5.72 19.94
N ASN A 89 9.29 5.00 20.79
CA ASN A 89 9.30 5.21 22.25
C ASN A 89 10.22 6.36 22.67
N CYS A 90 10.29 6.63 23.97
CA CYS A 90 11.12 7.71 24.52
C CYS A 90 12.63 7.50 24.33
N ASN A 91 13.08 6.28 24.02
CA ASN A 91 14.48 5.95 23.75
C ASN A 91 14.83 6.01 22.26
N ASN A 92 13.96 6.59 21.42
CA ASN A 92 14.08 6.65 19.96
C ASN A 92 14.12 5.26 19.28
N GLU A 93 13.58 4.24 19.93
CA GLU A 93 13.43 2.91 19.36
C GLU A 93 12.02 2.74 18.78
N ILE A 94 11.91 1.98 17.70
CA ILE A 94 10.60 1.63 17.17
C ILE A 94 9.93 0.66 18.14
N SER A 95 8.88 1.13 18.82
CA SER A 95 8.13 0.32 19.78
C SER A 95 7.07 -0.54 19.11
N HIS A 96 6.46 -0.06 18.05
CA HIS A 96 5.42 -0.76 17.29
C HIS A 96 5.58 -0.44 15.81
N ALA A 97 5.41 -1.45 14.98
CA ALA A 97 5.38 -1.31 13.53
C ALA A 97 4.20 -2.12 12.99
N TYR A 98 3.34 -1.49 12.19
CA TYR A 98 2.15 -2.14 11.65
C TYR A 98 2.27 -2.32 10.15
N PHE A 99 2.24 -3.58 9.73
CA PHE A 99 2.13 -4.00 8.34
C PHE A 99 0.69 -4.51 8.14
N GLY A 100 0.09 -4.36 7.03
CA GLY A 100 -1.33 -4.62 6.82
C GLY A 100 -1.94 -5.79 7.61
N LYS A 101 -1.33 -6.98 7.55
CA LYS A 101 -1.81 -8.19 8.24
C LYS A 101 -1.11 -8.48 9.58
N TYR A 102 0.00 -7.83 9.86
CA TYR A 102 0.85 -8.13 11.01
C TYR A 102 1.25 -6.87 11.73
N GLY A 103 1.44 -7.00 13.03
CA GLY A 103 2.06 -5.98 13.86
C GLY A 103 3.28 -6.55 14.55
N ILE A 104 4.32 -5.74 14.72
CA ILE A 104 5.52 -6.09 15.47
C ILE A 104 5.65 -5.12 16.63
N ALA A 105 5.79 -5.65 17.85
CA ALA A 105 5.92 -4.86 19.06
C ALA A 105 7.23 -5.18 19.77
N LEU A 106 7.90 -4.13 20.27
CA LEU A 106 9.07 -4.27 21.13
C LEU A 106 8.61 -4.55 22.57
N GLU A 107 9.01 -5.69 23.10
CA GLU A 107 8.75 -6.12 24.48
C GLU A 107 10.06 -6.34 25.23
N ALA A 108 9.96 -6.67 26.52
CA ALA A 108 11.15 -6.89 27.37
C ALA A 108 12.10 -7.98 26.84
N ASN A 109 11.55 -9.01 26.18
CA ASN A 109 12.32 -10.15 25.64
C ASN A 109 12.73 -9.98 24.17
N GLY A 110 12.41 -8.85 23.55
CA GLY A 110 12.67 -8.57 22.15
C GLY A 110 11.41 -8.23 21.38
N TYR A 111 11.47 -8.33 20.06
CA TYR A 111 10.33 -8.06 19.18
C TYR A 111 9.43 -9.28 19.05
N LYS A 112 8.14 -9.07 19.16
CA LYS A 112 7.14 -10.10 18.95
C LYS A 112 6.21 -9.73 17.80
N ILE A 113 5.88 -10.72 16.98
CA ILE A 113 4.99 -10.55 15.82
C ILE A 113 3.57 -10.96 16.21
N TYR A 114 2.61 -10.09 15.92
CA TYR A 114 1.18 -10.32 16.15
C TYR A 114 0.44 -10.36 14.82
N ARG A 115 -0.55 -11.24 14.73
CA ARG A 115 -1.51 -11.22 13.62
C ARG A 115 -2.63 -10.23 13.95
N LEU A 116 -2.88 -9.34 13.01
CA LEU A 116 -3.92 -8.32 13.16
C LEU A 116 -5.28 -8.80 12.64
#